data_fdb7d0d8a5a05b8fcb5489b2d68d4b0d
#
_entry.id   fdb7d0d8a5a05b8fcb5489b2d68d4b0d
#
_cell.length_a   1.000
_cell.length_b   1.000
_cell.length_c   1.000
_cell.angle_alpha   90.00
_cell.angle_beta   90.00
_cell.angle_gamma   90.00
#
_symmetry.space_group_name_H-M   'P 1'
#
loop_
_entity.id
_entity.type
_entity.pdbx_description
1 polymer ?
#
loop_
_entity_poly.entity_id
_entity_poly.type
_entity_poly.pdbx_seq_one_letter_code
_entity_poly.pdbx_strand_id
1 'polypeptide(L)'
;PVIFLNHYPLDNGLDNWYEITDRLRKQNTWAALCGHGHANRAMNFEDIPAVMGRSNLRAKAAIGGYNIVEVRADSILFSEKKPGVEQLRKWTGIRIEQQRNYDQQKTFPRPDYSMNKTYAQVKQRWAFSSEANIISTPAVTKNAVFVGNQNGSIACFDLKNGKQKWAYQTKGSIFSSPAVAGSTVIVGSGDGSIYCLDQTTGKLKWKHETGVAVLGSPLINGDTVFIGGSGNTFFALNIATGKTIWTYTDLKGPVVSKPLLYNGKLIFGAWDRYLYALNSSNGTLLWKWNNGSTIINYSPAACIPVTADDVVYVVAPDRYISAIDLVTGQTVWRNNDATVRESIGISNDGKYIYGKTMQDTIVIYKTSREKQAALAKI
;
A
#
# COMPACT_ATOMS: atom_id res chain seq x y z
N PRO A 1 20.65 22.75 -19.78
CA PRO A 1 20.73 22.39 -18.37
C PRO A 1 19.44 21.70 -17.89
N VAL A 2 19.59 20.78 -16.94
CA VAL A 2 18.47 20.02 -16.35
C VAL A 2 18.46 20.25 -14.84
N ILE A 3 17.28 20.57 -14.28
CA ILE A 3 16.96 20.43 -12.87
C ILE A 3 15.89 19.35 -12.78
N PHE A 4 16.24 18.21 -12.17
CA PHE A 4 15.36 17.08 -12.07
C PHE A 4 14.55 17.15 -10.77
N LEU A 5 13.24 16.94 -10.86
CA LEU A 5 12.33 16.93 -9.71
C LEU A 5 11.74 15.54 -9.53
N ASN A 6 11.85 15.00 -8.32
CA ASN A 6 11.28 13.70 -7.97
C ASN A 6 10.79 13.72 -6.52
N HIS A 7 9.82 12.87 -6.18
CA HIS A 7 9.37 12.77 -4.78
C HIS A 7 10.36 11.98 -3.92
N TYR A 8 10.82 10.83 -4.40
CA TYR A 8 11.77 9.98 -3.67
C TYR A 8 13.22 10.37 -3.94
N PRO A 9 14.14 10.23 -2.96
CA PRO A 9 15.57 10.27 -3.23
C PRO A 9 15.97 9.26 -4.31
N LEU A 10 16.98 9.59 -5.12
CA LEU A 10 17.54 8.67 -6.12
C LEU A 10 18.61 7.78 -5.45
N ASP A 11 18.18 6.92 -4.55
CA ASP A 11 19.00 5.98 -3.79
C ASP A 11 18.33 4.61 -3.73
N ASN A 12 18.88 3.69 -2.97
CA ASN A 12 18.39 2.31 -2.82
C ASN A 12 16.98 2.19 -2.20
N GLY A 13 16.32 3.29 -1.90
CA GLY A 13 14.88 3.32 -1.59
C GLY A 13 13.97 3.20 -2.82
N LEU A 14 14.54 3.27 -4.04
CA LEU A 14 13.87 3.03 -5.31
C LEU A 14 14.54 1.88 -6.06
N ASP A 15 13.78 0.93 -6.56
CA ASP A 15 14.34 -0.26 -7.24
C ASP A 15 15.15 0.09 -8.50
N ASN A 16 14.76 1.15 -9.20
CA ASN A 16 15.36 1.56 -10.48
C ASN A 16 16.04 2.93 -10.44
N TRP A 17 16.43 3.43 -9.28
CA TRP A 17 17.06 4.74 -9.09
C TRP A 17 18.28 4.95 -10.02
N TYR A 18 19.06 3.90 -10.25
CA TYR A 18 20.26 3.93 -11.07
C TYR A 18 19.97 4.20 -12.57
N GLU A 19 18.83 3.76 -13.09
CA GLU A 19 18.44 4.05 -14.46
C GLU A 19 18.20 5.56 -14.67
N ILE A 20 17.71 6.23 -13.64
CA ILE A 20 17.49 7.67 -13.66
C ILE A 20 18.82 8.41 -13.55
N THR A 21 19.67 8.04 -12.59
CA THR A 21 20.99 8.67 -12.43
C THR A 21 21.86 8.49 -13.67
N ASP A 22 21.87 7.29 -14.27
CA ASP A 22 22.59 7.03 -15.53
C ASP A 22 22.12 7.94 -16.68
N ARG A 23 20.82 8.22 -16.78
CA ARG A 23 20.27 9.13 -17.78
C ARG A 23 20.63 10.58 -17.47
N LEU A 24 20.51 11.01 -16.21
CA LEU A 24 20.82 12.37 -15.78
C LEU A 24 22.30 12.70 -15.94
N ARG A 25 23.20 11.75 -15.69
CA ARG A 25 24.64 11.93 -15.87
C ARG A 25 25.08 12.08 -17.33
N LYS A 26 24.24 11.66 -18.28
CA LYS A 26 24.44 11.90 -19.72
C LYS A 26 23.98 13.27 -20.18
N GLN A 27 23.39 14.05 -19.30
CA GLN A 27 22.87 15.39 -19.58
C GLN A 27 23.66 16.46 -18.81
N ASN A 28 23.50 17.71 -19.19
CA ASN A 28 23.96 18.86 -18.39
C ASN A 28 23.02 19.02 -17.17
N THR A 29 23.09 18.11 -16.21
CA THR A 29 22.24 18.13 -15.03
C THR A 29 22.86 18.96 -13.92
N TRP A 30 22.19 20.04 -13.54
CA TRP A 30 22.67 20.93 -12.48
C TRP A 30 22.32 20.45 -11.09
N ALA A 31 21.12 19.88 -10.93
CA ALA A 31 20.62 19.43 -9.63
C ALA A 31 19.51 18.38 -9.74
N ALA A 32 19.38 17.56 -8.70
CA ALA A 32 18.20 16.77 -8.43
C ALA A 32 17.54 17.23 -7.12
N LEU A 33 16.23 17.50 -7.16
CA LEU A 33 15.46 17.94 -6.01
C LEU A 33 14.44 16.84 -5.63
N CYS A 34 14.41 16.49 -4.36
CA CYS A 34 13.49 15.46 -3.87
C CYS A 34 12.82 15.86 -2.55
N GLY A 35 11.87 15.06 -2.12
CA GLY A 35 11.14 15.19 -0.87
C GLY A 35 11.24 13.93 -0.02
N HIS A 36 10.10 13.37 0.37
CA HIS A 36 9.87 12.12 1.10
C HIS A 36 10.42 12.09 2.54
N GLY A 37 11.67 12.47 2.78
CA GLY A 37 12.28 12.44 4.12
C GLY A 37 11.85 13.57 5.06
N HIS A 38 11.02 14.50 4.60
CA HIS A 38 10.41 15.61 5.36
C HIS A 38 11.41 16.53 6.09
N ALA A 39 12.68 16.48 5.72
CA ALA A 39 13.74 17.26 6.33
C ALA A 39 14.64 17.90 5.25
N ASN A 40 15.19 19.07 5.55
CA ASN A 40 16.19 19.69 4.71
C ASN A 40 17.51 18.91 4.78
N ARG A 41 18.01 18.47 3.62
CA ARG A 41 19.27 17.74 3.49
C ARG A 41 19.94 18.03 2.15
N ALA A 42 21.21 18.40 2.19
CA ALA A 42 22.06 18.37 1.00
C ALA A 42 22.49 16.93 0.73
N MET A 43 22.38 16.48 -0.50
CA MET A 43 22.61 15.12 -0.95
C MET A 43 23.47 15.09 -2.19
N ASN A 44 23.92 13.90 -2.54
CA ASN A 44 24.62 13.61 -3.79
C ASN A 44 24.15 12.26 -4.30
N PHE A 45 23.72 12.21 -5.56
CA PHE A 45 23.29 10.98 -6.22
C PHE A 45 24.27 10.69 -7.37
N GLU A 46 25.30 9.91 -7.09
CA GLU A 46 26.31 9.53 -8.09
C GLU A 46 26.94 10.74 -8.79
N ASP A 47 27.48 11.65 -8.01
CA ASP A 47 28.04 12.95 -8.38
C ASP A 47 27.01 14.01 -8.80
N ILE A 48 25.73 13.70 -8.92
CA ILE A 48 24.69 14.69 -9.17
C ILE A 48 24.38 15.43 -7.85
N PRO A 49 24.63 16.74 -7.77
CA PRO A 49 24.26 17.52 -6.59
C PRO A 49 22.75 17.44 -6.36
N ALA A 50 22.34 17.21 -5.13
CA ALA A 50 20.95 17.05 -4.85
C ALA A 50 20.54 17.71 -3.53
N VAL A 51 19.25 18.03 -3.43
CA VAL A 51 18.64 18.61 -2.23
C VAL A 51 17.32 17.93 -1.95
N MET A 52 17.19 17.42 -0.73
CA MET A 52 15.91 17.03 -0.16
C MET A 52 15.30 18.24 0.54
N GLY A 53 14.07 18.58 0.17
CA GLY A 53 13.30 19.63 0.81
C GLY A 53 12.46 19.11 1.97
N ARG A 54 12.34 19.92 3.03
CA ARG A 54 11.39 19.64 4.09
C ARG A 54 9.95 19.79 3.58
N SER A 55 9.05 19.05 4.19
CA SER A 55 7.60 19.23 4.00
C SER A 55 7.02 20.22 5.02
N ASN A 56 5.78 20.62 4.80
CA ASN A 56 5.02 21.41 5.77
C ASN A 56 4.60 20.59 7.02
N LEU A 57 4.85 19.30 7.04
CA LEU A 57 4.71 18.47 8.24
C LEU A 57 5.70 18.94 9.30
N ARG A 58 5.26 18.93 10.57
CA ARG A 58 6.06 19.47 11.68
C ARG A 58 7.35 18.69 11.92
N ALA A 59 7.38 17.39 11.63
CA ALA A 59 8.56 16.53 11.79
C ALA A 59 9.33 16.77 13.12
N LYS A 60 8.62 16.76 14.24
CA LYS A 60 9.11 17.09 15.60
C LYS A 60 9.40 18.59 15.87
N ALA A 61 9.21 19.47 14.89
CA ALA A 61 9.29 20.92 15.12
C ALA A 61 7.94 21.50 15.54
N ALA A 62 7.94 22.63 16.24
CA ALA A 62 6.72 23.31 16.66
C ALA A 62 5.89 23.81 15.46
N ILE A 63 6.55 24.20 14.37
CA ILE A 63 5.93 24.76 13.18
C ILE A 63 6.51 24.05 11.94
N GLY A 64 5.68 23.74 10.96
CA GLY A 64 6.07 23.24 9.64
C GLY A 64 6.84 24.31 8.84
N GLY A 65 7.15 24.03 7.58
CA GLY A 65 7.82 24.98 6.71
C GLY A 65 8.04 24.41 5.31
N TYR A 66 8.55 25.24 4.44
CA TYR A 66 8.85 24.91 3.06
C TYR A 66 10.15 25.58 2.62
N ASN A 67 10.69 25.23 1.46
CA ASN A 67 11.84 25.88 0.88
C ASN A 67 11.42 26.81 -0.25
N ILE A 68 12.06 27.98 -0.29
CA ILE A 68 12.11 28.83 -1.47
C ILE A 68 13.42 28.48 -2.19
N VAL A 69 13.29 28.16 -3.48
CA VAL A 69 14.41 27.84 -4.36
C VAL A 69 14.61 29.01 -5.31
N GLU A 70 15.80 29.57 -5.28
CA GLU A 70 16.20 30.73 -6.12
C GLU A 70 17.27 30.27 -7.09
N VAL A 71 16.98 30.33 -8.39
CA VAL A 71 17.94 29.99 -9.45
C VAL A 71 18.57 31.30 -9.95
N ARG A 72 19.87 31.42 -9.77
CA ARG A 72 20.68 32.52 -10.23
C ARG A 72 21.58 32.12 -11.40
N ALA A 73 22.35 33.06 -11.95
CA ALA A 73 23.24 32.75 -13.06
C ALA A 73 24.35 31.74 -12.67
N ASP A 74 24.78 31.76 -11.41
CA ASP A 74 25.92 30.99 -10.89
C ASP A 74 25.57 29.98 -9.82
N SER A 75 24.33 29.96 -9.34
CA SER A 75 23.93 29.14 -8.18
C SER A 75 22.46 28.88 -8.10
N ILE A 76 22.10 27.76 -7.43
CA ILE A 76 20.75 27.46 -6.96
C ILE A 76 20.78 27.56 -5.44
N LEU A 77 20.00 28.47 -4.86
CA LEU A 77 19.97 28.75 -3.43
C LEU A 77 18.70 28.20 -2.81
N PHE A 78 18.83 27.64 -1.62
CA PHE A 78 17.73 27.04 -0.86
C PHE A 78 17.58 27.78 0.47
N SER A 79 16.40 28.36 0.67
CA SER A 79 16.07 29.09 1.89
C SER A 79 14.80 28.50 2.52
N GLU A 80 14.86 28.19 3.82
CA GLU A 80 13.71 27.74 4.58
C GLU A 80 12.82 28.93 4.93
N LYS A 81 11.52 28.79 4.71
CA LYS A 81 10.46 29.69 5.18
C LYS A 81 9.55 28.94 6.14
N LYS A 82 9.26 29.56 7.28
CA LYS A 82 8.28 29.08 8.24
C LYS A 82 7.07 30.01 8.25
N PRO A 83 5.83 29.49 8.29
CA PRO A 83 4.64 30.34 8.45
C PRO A 83 4.76 31.24 9.70
N GLY A 84 4.37 32.50 9.57
CA GLY A 84 4.45 33.48 10.67
C GLY A 84 5.85 33.99 10.99
N VAL A 85 6.89 33.58 10.27
CA VAL A 85 8.27 34.07 10.43
C VAL A 85 8.66 34.83 9.16
N GLU A 86 8.95 36.12 9.28
CA GLU A 86 9.30 36.95 8.11
C GLU A 86 10.65 36.58 7.50
N GLN A 87 11.62 36.22 8.35
CA GLN A 87 12.99 35.96 7.91
C GLN A 87 13.10 34.64 7.13
N LEU A 88 13.75 34.71 5.96
CA LEU A 88 14.22 33.55 5.21
C LEU A 88 15.56 33.07 5.78
N ARG A 89 15.65 31.78 6.04
CA ARG A 89 16.88 31.14 6.49
C ARG A 89 17.52 30.38 5.33
N LYS A 90 18.53 31.02 4.68
CA LYS A 90 19.38 30.27 3.72
C LYS A 90 20.12 29.15 4.45
N TRP A 91 20.09 27.93 3.92
CA TRP A 91 20.71 26.78 4.57
C TRP A 91 21.63 25.97 3.63
N THR A 92 21.44 26.05 2.30
CA THR A 92 22.35 25.43 1.33
C THR A 92 22.27 26.09 -0.02
N GLY A 93 23.17 25.72 -0.91
CA GLY A 93 23.19 26.12 -2.31
C GLY A 93 24.00 25.16 -3.16
N ILE A 94 23.70 25.11 -4.43
CA ILE A 94 24.43 24.36 -5.45
C ILE A 94 25.06 25.38 -6.41
N ARG A 95 26.37 25.30 -6.64
CA ARG A 95 27.04 26.08 -7.67
C ARG A 95 26.64 25.57 -9.05
N ILE A 96 26.23 26.48 -9.93
CA ILE A 96 25.97 26.19 -11.33
C ILE A 96 27.27 26.23 -12.11
N GLU A 97 27.55 25.16 -12.83
CA GLU A 97 28.54 25.11 -13.89
C GLU A 97 27.78 25.20 -15.21
N GLN A 98 28.18 26.13 -16.08
CA GLN A 98 27.54 26.38 -17.39
C GLN A 98 27.36 25.07 -18.17
N GLN A 99 28.37 24.23 -18.16
CA GLN A 99 28.37 22.87 -18.71
C GLN A 99 28.93 21.92 -17.65
N ARG A 100 28.05 21.15 -17.00
CA ARG A 100 28.46 20.12 -16.07
C ARG A 100 28.63 18.81 -16.85
N ASN A 101 29.82 18.27 -16.80
CA ASN A 101 30.17 17.01 -17.43
C ASN A 101 30.42 15.95 -16.33
N TYR A 102 29.74 14.84 -16.39
CA TYR A 102 29.95 13.72 -15.50
C TYR A 102 30.90 12.71 -16.12
N ASP A 103 31.84 12.20 -15.32
CA ASP A 103 32.74 11.14 -15.77
C ASP A 103 31.94 9.87 -16.12
N GLN A 104 31.84 9.59 -17.41
CA GLN A 104 31.08 8.45 -17.92
C GLN A 104 31.78 7.11 -17.68
N GLN A 105 33.07 7.10 -17.33
CA GLN A 105 33.83 5.89 -16.99
C GLN A 105 33.71 5.54 -15.51
N LYS A 106 33.30 6.48 -14.67
CA LYS A 106 33.08 6.26 -13.25
C LYS A 106 31.89 5.35 -13.03
N THR A 107 32.13 4.21 -12.42
CA THR A 107 31.12 3.21 -12.08
C THR A 107 30.62 3.37 -10.66
N PHE A 108 29.36 3.03 -10.43
CA PHE A 108 28.74 3.05 -9.13
C PHE A 108 28.13 1.67 -8.82
N PRO A 109 27.98 1.31 -7.55
CA PRO A 109 27.30 0.06 -7.18
C PRO A 109 25.92 -0.02 -7.82
N ARG A 110 25.57 -1.21 -8.31
CA ARG A 110 24.25 -1.51 -8.87
C ARG A 110 23.61 -2.65 -8.10
N PRO A 111 22.27 -2.70 -8.03
CA PRO A 111 21.58 -3.83 -7.44
C PRO A 111 21.98 -5.15 -8.10
N ASP A 112 22.16 -6.18 -7.30
CA ASP A 112 22.44 -7.52 -7.82
C ASP A 112 21.13 -8.27 -8.08
N TYR A 113 20.83 -8.48 -9.34
CA TYR A 113 19.68 -9.27 -9.81
C TYR A 113 20.07 -10.69 -10.25
N SER A 114 21.24 -11.20 -9.84
CA SER A 114 21.73 -12.55 -10.20
C SER A 114 20.74 -13.65 -9.80
N MET A 115 19.95 -13.42 -8.74
CA MET A 115 18.85 -14.30 -8.31
C MET A 115 17.86 -14.61 -9.46
N ASN A 116 17.62 -13.66 -10.36
CA ASN A 116 16.74 -13.86 -11.50
C ASN A 116 17.27 -14.94 -12.47
N LYS A 117 18.58 -15.20 -12.48
CA LYS A 117 19.19 -16.27 -13.26
C LYS A 117 18.94 -17.64 -12.64
N THR A 118 18.84 -17.72 -11.33
CA THR A 118 18.54 -18.95 -10.58
C THR A 118 17.15 -19.47 -10.92
N TYR A 119 16.23 -18.57 -11.20
CA TYR A 119 14.83 -18.89 -11.55
C TYR A 119 14.52 -18.66 -13.03
N ALA A 120 15.47 -18.95 -13.91
CA ALA A 120 15.34 -18.76 -15.36
C ALA A 120 14.17 -19.54 -15.99
N GLN A 121 13.65 -20.58 -15.30
CA GLN A 121 12.45 -21.31 -15.69
C GLN A 121 11.16 -20.50 -15.52
N VAL A 122 11.17 -19.46 -14.68
CA VAL A 122 10.03 -18.54 -14.50
C VAL A 122 10.01 -17.60 -15.70
N LYS A 123 9.03 -17.77 -16.57
CA LYS A 123 8.89 -16.98 -17.80
C LYS A 123 7.61 -16.15 -17.75
N GLN A 124 7.72 -14.91 -18.19
CA GLN A 124 6.54 -14.07 -18.45
C GLN A 124 5.72 -14.71 -19.56
N ARG A 125 4.43 -14.98 -19.28
CA ARG A 125 3.51 -15.48 -20.30
C ARG A 125 2.97 -14.35 -21.18
N TRP A 126 2.59 -13.26 -20.55
CA TRP A 126 2.09 -12.05 -21.18
C TRP A 126 2.25 -10.86 -20.24
N ALA A 127 2.13 -9.67 -20.77
CA ALA A 127 2.05 -8.43 -20.00
C ALA A 127 0.96 -7.53 -20.58
N PHE A 128 0.37 -6.73 -19.73
CA PHE A 128 -0.56 -5.67 -20.11
C PHE A 128 -0.09 -4.35 -19.47
N SER A 129 0.02 -3.31 -20.28
CA SER A 129 0.34 -1.97 -19.82
C SER A 129 -0.95 -1.17 -19.64
N SER A 130 -1.24 -0.74 -18.44
CA SER A 130 -2.34 0.14 -18.12
C SER A 130 -1.92 1.60 -18.29
N GLU A 131 -2.81 2.45 -18.79
CA GLU A 131 -2.60 3.91 -18.84
C GLU A 131 -2.69 4.57 -17.46
N ALA A 132 -3.10 3.82 -16.45
CA ALA A 132 -3.25 4.28 -15.07
C ALA A 132 -2.63 3.28 -14.09
N ASN A 133 -2.25 3.76 -12.91
CA ASN A 133 -1.69 2.91 -11.87
C ASN A 133 -2.67 1.80 -11.46
N ILE A 134 -2.13 0.60 -11.29
CA ILE A 134 -2.81 -0.56 -10.72
C ILE A 134 -2.28 -0.73 -9.29
N ILE A 135 -3.15 -0.50 -8.31
CA ILE A 135 -2.82 -0.60 -6.87
C ILE A 135 -3.50 -1.82 -6.27
N SER A 136 -4.62 -2.25 -6.84
CA SER A 136 -5.37 -3.42 -6.41
C SER A 136 -4.62 -4.72 -6.72
N THR A 137 -4.79 -5.72 -5.85
CA THR A 137 -4.33 -7.08 -6.15
C THR A 137 -5.26 -7.70 -7.19
N PRO A 138 -4.74 -8.27 -8.29
CA PRO A 138 -5.57 -8.95 -9.27
C PRO A 138 -6.31 -10.14 -8.66
N ALA A 139 -7.60 -10.31 -8.99
CA ALA A 139 -8.31 -11.53 -8.69
C ALA A 139 -8.17 -12.51 -9.86
N VAL A 140 -7.85 -13.76 -9.57
CA VAL A 140 -7.58 -14.80 -10.57
C VAL A 140 -8.58 -15.94 -10.41
N THR A 141 -9.17 -16.34 -11.53
CA THR A 141 -9.99 -17.55 -11.63
C THR A 141 -9.31 -18.57 -12.55
N LYS A 142 -9.95 -19.71 -12.78
CA LYS A 142 -9.43 -20.75 -13.67
C LYS A 142 -9.08 -20.23 -15.08
N ASN A 143 -9.80 -19.21 -15.60
CA ASN A 143 -9.67 -18.76 -16.99
C ASN A 143 -9.53 -17.24 -17.16
N ALA A 144 -9.54 -16.46 -16.08
CA ALA A 144 -9.58 -14.99 -16.17
C ALA A 144 -8.84 -14.32 -15.03
N VAL A 145 -8.37 -13.10 -15.32
CA VAL A 145 -7.76 -12.18 -14.36
C VAL A 145 -8.59 -10.90 -14.36
N PHE A 146 -8.94 -10.41 -13.17
CA PHE A 146 -9.70 -9.18 -12.97
C PHE A 146 -8.84 -8.16 -12.24
N VAL A 147 -8.80 -6.93 -12.74
CA VAL A 147 -7.97 -5.89 -12.14
C VAL A 147 -8.62 -4.52 -12.27
N GLY A 148 -8.59 -3.75 -11.18
CA GLY A 148 -9.01 -2.37 -11.16
C GLY A 148 -7.84 -1.41 -11.30
N ASN A 149 -8.06 -0.21 -11.83
CA ASN A 149 -7.04 0.81 -11.94
C ASN A 149 -7.51 2.17 -11.38
N GLN A 150 -6.56 3.10 -11.26
CA GLN A 150 -6.78 4.42 -10.69
C GLN A 150 -7.71 5.32 -11.52
N ASN A 151 -7.87 5.06 -12.82
CA ASN A 151 -8.83 5.78 -13.67
C ASN A 151 -10.26 5.24 -13.55
N GLY A 152 -10.50 4.25 -12.65
CA GLY A 152 -11.84 3.72 -12.39
C GLY A 152 -12.26 2.61 -13.36
N SER A 153 -11.35 2.07 -14.15
CA SER A 153 -11.63 0.91 -14.99
C SER A 153 -11.41 -0.38 -14.23
N ILE A 154 -12.39 -1.29 -14.26
CA ILE A 154 -12.26 -2.70 -13.90
C ILE A 154 -12.27 -3.52 -15.19
N ALA A 155 -11.22 -4.30 -15.42
CA ALA A 155 -11.03 -5.06 -16.64
C ALA A 155 -10.86 -6.57 -16.36
N CYS A 156 -11.31 -7.37 -17.30
CA CYS A 156 -11.13 -8.82 -17.33
C CYS A 156 -10.22 -9.21 -18.49
N PHE A 157 -9.23 -10.02 -18.18
CA PHE A 157 -8.28 -10.55 -19.15
C PHE A 157 -8.35 -12.08 -19.20
N ASP A 158 -8.09 -12.64 -20.36
CA ASP A 158 -7.90 -14.08 -20.50
C ASP A 158 -6.60 -14.50 -19.81
N LEU A 159 -6.68 -15.46 -18.89
CA LEU A 159 -5.53 -15.92 -18.11
C LEU A 159 -4.41 -16.52 -18.98
N LYS A 160 -4.76 -17.14 -20.14
CA LYS A 160 -3.81 -17.85 -20.98
C LYS A 160 -2.95 -16.88 -21.82
N ASN A 161 -3.57 -15.85 -22.38
CA ASN A 161 -2.93 -15.00 -23.40
C ASN A 161 -2.97 -13.49 -23.10
N GLY A 162 -3.58 -13.07 -21.99
CA GLY A 162 -3.66 -11.65 -21.58
C GLY A 162 -4.60 -10.79 -22.43
N LYS A 163 -5.38 -11.39 -23.35
CA LYS A 163 -6.34 -10.63 -24.16
C LYS A 163 -7.45 -10.09 -23.28
N GLN A 164 -7.73 -8.79 -23.37
CA GLN A 164 -8.85 -8.17 -22.68
C GLN A 164 -10.17 -8.71 -23.22
N LYS A 165 -11.02 -9.23 -22.34
CA LYS A 165 -12.36 -9.74 -22.65
C LYS A 165 -13.41 -8.65 -22.57
N TRP A 166 -13.32 -7.86 -21.51
CA TRP A 166 -14.18 -6.70 -21.27
C TRP A 166 -13.55 -5.71 -20.31
N ALA A 167 -14.06 -4.50 -20.28
CA ALA A 167 -13.81 -3.52 -19.26
C ALA A 167 -15.10 -2.79 -18.89
N TYR A 168 -15.22 -2.37 -17.64
CA TYR A 168 -16.33 -1.56 -17.13
C TYR A 168 -15.76 -0.31 -16.47
N GLN A 169 -16.34 0.87 -16.78
CA GLN A 169 -15.90 2.15 -16.26
C GLN A 169 -16.77 2.60 -15.11
N THR A 170 -16.19 2.78 -13.92
CA THR A 170 -16.80 3.46 -12.77
C THR A 170 -16.50 4.96 -12.83
N LYS A 171 -17.12 5.76 -11.93
CA LYS A 171 -16.91 7.22 -11.88
C LYS A 171 -15.74 7.64 -10.96
N GLY A 172 -15.07 6.71 -10.30
CA GLY A 172 -13.96 6.97 -9.38
C GLY A 172 -12.90 5.89 -9.43
N SER A 173 -11.74 6.19 -8.86
CA SER A 173 -10.60 5.27 -8.82
C SER A 173 -10.93 3.95 -8.13
N ILE A 174 -10.38 2.84 -8.62
CA ILE A 174 -10.52 1.52 -8.03
C ILE A 174 -9.20 1.15 -7.33
N PHE A 175 -9.20 1.26 -6.00
CA PHE A 175 -8.13 0.78 -5.12
C PHE A 175 -8.47 -0.58 -4.50
N SER A 176 -9.74 -0.90 -4.47
CA SER A 176 -10.30 -2.16 -4.00
C SER A 176 -9.81 -3.32 -4.86
N SER A 177 -9.29 -4.39 -4.24
CA SER A 177 -8.99 -5.63 -4.97
C SER A 177 -10.30 -6.35 -5.28
N PRO A 178 -10.56 -6.76 -6.53
CA PRO A 178 -11.79 -7.43 -6.89
C PRO A 178 -11.98 -8.76 -6.14
N ALA A 179 -13.21 -9.09 -5.78
CA ALA A 179 -13.58 -10.43 -5.33
C ALA A 179 -14.49 -11.10 -6.37
N VAL A 180 -14.24 -12.40 -6.62
CA VAL A 180 -14.96 -13.16 -7.63
C VAL A 180 -15.58 -14.40 -6.99
N ALA A 181 -16.88 -14.60 -7.21
CA ALA A 181 -17.58 -15.81 -6.83
C ALA A 181 -18.72 -16.11 -7.82
N GLY A 182 -18.82 -17.37 -8.22
CA GLY A 182 -19.82 -17.80 -9.21
C GLY A 182 -19.75 -16.95 -10.49
N SER A 183 -20.84 -16.31 -10.84
CA SER A 183 -20.96 -15.45 -12.03
C SER A 183 -20.75 -13.95 -11.73
N THR A 184 -20.17 -13.59 -10.56
CA THR A 184 -20.07 -12.20 -10.12
C THR A 184 -18.64 -11.76 -9.86
N VAL A 185 -18.38 -10.46 -10.15
CA VAL A 185 -17.19 -9.72 -9.73
C VAL A 185 -17.66 -8.55 -8.90
N ILE A 186 -17.15 -8.42 -7.67
CA ILE A 186 -17.48 -7.34 -6.74
C ILE A 186 -16.27 -6.44 -6.57
N VAL A 187 -16.46 -5.12 -6.60
CA VAL A 187 -15.39 -4.13 -6.39
C VAL A 187 -15.94 -2.86 -5.75
N GLY A 188 -15.15 -2.25 -4.88
CA GLY A 188 -15.40 -0.90 -4.36
C GLY A 188 -14.79 0.16 -5.25
N SER A 189 -15.39 1.33 -5.29
CA SER A 189 -14.92 2.49 -6.08
C SER A 189 -14.82 3.75 -5.25
N GLY A 190 -13.89 4.61 -5.62
CA GLY A 190 -13.72 5.94 -5.05
C GLY A 190 -14.89 6.89 -5.30
N ASP A 191 -15.82 6.52 -6.19
CA ASP A 191 -17.06 7.28 -6.43
C ASP A 191 -18.14 7.07 -5.35
N GLY A 192 -17.84 6.29 -4.34
CA GLY A 192 -18.77 6.02 -3.24
C GLY A 192 -19.72 4.86 -3.51
N SER A 193 -19.33 3.92 -4.36
CA SER A 193 -20.20 2.79 -4.70
C SER A 193 -19.50 1.46 -4.68
N ILE A 194 -20.28 0.42 -4.41
CA ILE A 194 -19.88 -0.99 -4.57
C ILE A 194 -20.57 -1.50 -5.84
N TYR A 195 -19.79 -2.05 -6.74
CA TYR A 195 -20.27 -2.58 -8.02
C TYR A 195 -20.24 -4.10 -8.03
N CYS A 196 -21.30 -4.68 -8.53
CA CYS A 196 -21.37 -6.09 -8.90
C CYS A 196 -21.54 -6.21 -10.40
N LEU A 197 -20.59 -6.86 -11.03
CA LEU A 197 -20.56 -7.09 -12.46
C LEU A 197 -20.72 -8.57 -12.77
N ASP A 198 -21.28 -8.87 -13.94
CA ASP A 198 -21.26 -10.21 -14.49
C ASP A 198 -19.82 -10.60 -14.86
N GLN A 199 -19.35 -11.72 -14.35
CA GLN A 199 -17.98 -12.18 -14.53
C GLN A 199 -17.61 -12.39 -16.00
N THR A 200 -18.54 -12.83 -16.83
CA THR A 200 -18.29 -13.22 -18.22
C THR A 200 -18.38 -12.01 -19.16
N THR A 201 -19.34 -11.14 -18.94
CA THR A 201 -19.69 -10.05 -19.87
C THR A 201 -19.28 -8.67 -19.39
N GLY A 202 -18.95 -8.49 -18.11
CA GLY A 202 -18.67 -7.19 -17.49
C GLY A 202 -19.91 -6.31 -17.31
N LYS A 203 -21.11 -6.80 -17.62
CA LYS A 203 -22.35 -6.03 -17.44
C LYS A 203 -22.67 -5.80 -15.97
N LEU A 204 -23.15 -4.60 -15.65
CA LEU A 204 -23.60 -4.26 -14.31
C LEU A 204 -24.81 -5.13 -13.91
N LYS A 205 -24.71 -5.83 -12.77
CA LYS A 205 -25.83 -6.55 -12.14
C LYS A 205 -26.54 -5.65 -11.13
N TRP A 206 -25.75 -5.04 -10.24
CA TRP A 206 -26.27 -4.05 -9.28
C TRP A 206 -25.14 -3.11 -8.84
N LYS A 207 -25.56 -1.98 -8.29
CA LYS A 207 -24.72 -0.95 -7.68
C LYS A 207 -25.30 -0.61 -6.32
N HIS A 208 -24.47 -0.56 -5.28
CA HIS A 208 -24.85 -0.13 -3.94
C HIS A 208 -24.13 1.19 -3.63
N GLU A 209 -24.89 2.26 -3.39
CA GLU A 209 -24.33 3.58 -3.09
C GLU A 209 -24.13 3.74 -1.59
N THR A 210 -22.90 4.07 -1.18
CA THR A 210 -22.51 4.31 0.21
C THR A 210 -22.36 5.80 0.53
N GLY A 211 -22.33 6.65 -0.51
CA GLY A 211 -22.15 8.10 -0.41
C GLY A 211 -20.73 8.56 -0.15
N VAL A 212 -19.79 7.65 0.12
CA VAL A 212 -18.37 7.91 0.43
C VAL A 212 -17.49 6.86 -0.23
N ALA A 213 -16.23 7.20 -0.54
CA ALA A 213 -15.32 6.29 -1.22
C ALA A 213 -15.27 4.91 -0.57
N VAL A 214 -15.23 3.85 -1.38
CA VAL A 214 -15.10 2.46 -0.95
C VAL A 214 -13.73 1.96 -1.40
N LEU A 215 -12.76 2.03 -0.50
CA LEU A 215 -11.37 1.63 -0.74
C LEU A 215 -11.09 0.20 -0.29
N GLY A 216 -11.91 -0.33 0.63
CA GLY A 216 -11.81 -1.68 1.14
C GLY A 216 -12.03 -2.74 0.05
N SER A 217 -11.35 -3.87 0.21
CA SER A 217 -11.52 -5.02 -0.68
C SER A 217 -12.63 -5.94 -0.16
N PRO A 218 -13.55 -6.40 -1.01
CA PRO A 218 -14.64 -7.26 -0.59
C PRO A 218 -14.17 -8.68 -0.25
N LEU A 219 -14.87 -9.29 0.69
CA LEU A 219 -14.85 -10.72 0.96
C LEU A 219 -16.22 -11.28 0.62
N ILE A 220 -16.27 -12.37 -0.14
CA ILE A 220 -17.50 -13.09 -0.45
C ILE A 220 -17.51 -14.40 0.34
N ASN A 221 -18.62 -14.67 1.03
CA ASN A 221 -18.88 -15.95 1.67
C ASN A 221 -20.35 -16.35 1.47
N GLY A 222 -20.58 -17.42 0.73
CA GLY A 222 -21.93 -17.82 0.33
C GLY A 222 -22.66 -16.68 -0.39
N ASP A 223 -23.82 -16.31 0.11
CA ASP A 223 -24.66 -15.26 -0.45
C ASP A 223 -24.39 -13.86 0.10
N THR A 224 -23.31 -13.69 0.85
CA THR A 224 -22.99 -12.42 1.52
C THR A 224 -21.66 -11.84 1.04
N VAL A 225 -21.67 -10.53 0.77
CA VAL A 225 -20.51 -9.70 0.50
C VAL A 225 -20.21 -8.86 1.73
N PHE A 226 -19.00 -8.94 2.26
CA PHE A 226 -18.49 -8.13 3.37
C PHE A 226 -17.48 -7.13 2.87
N ILE A 227 -17.68 -5.85 3.16
CA ILE A 227 -16.79 -4.78 2.67
C ILE A 227 -16.83 -3.56 3.58
N GLY A 228 -15.67 -2.97 3.84
CA GLY A 228 -15.56 -1.71 4.56
C GLY A 228 -15.49 -0.51 3.62
N GLY A 229 -16.05 0.62 4.06
CA GLY A 229 -16.01 1.91 3.37
C GLY A 229 -15.16 2.95 4.09
N SER A 230 -14.99 4.11 3.46
CA SER A 230 -14.30 5.26 4.07
C SER A 230 -15.20 6.08 5.01
N GLY A 231 -16.51 5.84 5.01
CA GLY A 231 -17.51 6.56 5.83
C GLY A 231 -17.78 5.94 7.19
N ASN A 232 -16.77 5.33 7.81
CA ASN A 232 -16.91 4.73 9.14
C ASN A 232 -17.95 3.61 9.22
N THR A 233 -18.26 2.97 8.08
CA THR A 233 -19.27 1.92 7.98
C THR A 233 -18.68 0.66 7.36
N PHE A 234 -19.02 -0.47 7.94
CA PHE A 234 -18.76 -1.78 7.39
C PHE A 234 -20.11 -2.40 6.96
N PHE A 235 -20.14 -3.01 5.78
CA PHE A 235 -21.37 -3.51 5.15
C PHE A 235 -21.33 -5.03 5.01
N ALA A 236 -22.48 -5.65 5.24
CA ALA A 236 -22.81 -6.97 4.72
C ALA A 236 -23.97 -6.82 3.72
N LEU A 237 -23.75 -7.23 2.49
CA LEU A 237 -24.72 -7.10 1.40
C LEU A 237 -25.07 -8.47 0.86
N ASN A 238 -26.30 -8.63 0.41
CA ASN A 238 -26.70 -9.81 -0.35
C ASN A 238 -26.08 -9.80 -1.74
N ILE A 239 -25.36 -10.85 -2.12
CA ILE A 239 -24.57 -10.93 -3.35
C ILE A 239 -25.43 -10.83 -4.62
N ALA A 240 -26.67 -11.36 -4.58
CA ALA A 240 -27.55 -11.38 -5.73
C ALA A 240 -28.20 -10.02 -6.01
N THR A 241 -28.50 -9.27 -4.94
CA THR A 241 -29.35 -8.06 -5.04
C THR A 241 -28.64 -6.75 -4.68
N GLY A 242 -27.47 -6.82 -4.00
CA GLY A 242 -26.78 -5.64 -3.45
C GLY A 242 -27.51 -4.99 -2.26
N LYS A 243 -28.61 -5.58 -1.76
CA LYS A 243 -29.32 -5.06 -0.60
C LYS A 243 -28.56 -5.32 0.68
N THR A 244 -28.61 -4.35 1.60
CA THR A 244 -27.97 -4.46 2.92
C THR A 244 -28.65 -5.56 3.73
N ILE A 245 -27.83 -6.47 4.30
CA ILE A 245 -28.22 -7.44 5.30
C ILE A 245 -28.06 -6.81 6.69
N TRP A 246 -26.87 -6.26 6.96
CA TRP A 246 -26.57 -5.48 8.15
C TRP A 246 -25.45 -4.47 7.89
N THR A 247 -25.32 -3.49 8.78
CA THR A 247 -24.20 -2.53 8.80
C THR A 247 -23.64 -2.41 10.21
N TYR A 248 -22.36 -2.12 10.32
CA TYR A 248 -21.70 -1.69 11.55
C TYR A 248 -21.19 -0.27 11.37
N THR A 249 -21.61 0.67 12.22
CA THR A 249 -21.40 2.15 12.03
C THR A 249 -20.51 2.79 13.08
N ASP A 250 -20.02 2.03 14.08
CA ASP A 250 -19.22 2.58 15.18
C ASP A 250 -17.71 2.67 14.88
N LEU A 251 -17.31 2.54 13.61
CA LEU A 251 -15.93 2.79 13.19
C LEU A 251 -15.61 4.30 13.31
N LYS A 252 -14.36 4.62 13.62
CA LYS A 252 -13.85 6.00 13.66
C LYS A 252 -12.80 6.30 12.60
N GLY A 253 -12.68 5.41 11.62
CA GLY A 253 -11.75 5.53 10.49
C GLY A 253 -12.06 4.53 9.39
N PRO A 254 -11.52 4.75 8.18
CA PRO A 254 -11.77 3.92 7.02
C PRO A 254 -11.21 2.50 7.18
N VAL A 255 -11.90 1.55 6.56
CA VAL A 255 -11.41 0.17 6.35
C VAL A 255 -10.93 0.07 4.91
N VAL A 256 -9.66 -0.27 4.71
CA VAL A 256 -9.04 -0.34 3.38
C VAL A 256 -8.58 -1.74 2.98
N SER A 257 -8.37 -2.63 3.95
CA SER A 257 -7.98 -4.02 3.69
C SER A 257 -9.18 -4.92 3.43
N LYS A 258 -8.88 -6.13 2.96
CA LYS A 258 -9.85 -7.21 2.89
C LYS A 258 -10.06 -7.80 4.29
N PRO A 259 -11.30 -8.03 4.74
CA PRO A 259 -11.54 -8.70 6.01
C PRO A 259 -11.19 -10.19 5.94
N LEU A 260 -10.83 -10.76 7.10
CA LEU A 260 -10.73 -12.19 7.32
C LEU A 260 -12.07 -12.71 7.86
N LEU A 261 -12.55 -13.82 7.34
CA LEU A 261 -13.67 -14.56 7.94
C LEU A 261 -13.15 -15.90 8.48
N TYR A 262 -13.33 -16.12 9.76
CA TYR A 262 -12.96 -17.37 10.41
C TYR A 262 -13.89 -17.68 11.59
N ASN A 263 -14.41 -18.90 11.64
CA ASN A 263 -15.33 -19.38 12.71
C ASN A 263 -16.46 -18.38 13.02
N GLY A 264 -17.12 -17.86 11.98
CA GLY A 264 -18.23 -16.91 12.12
C GLY A 264 -17.84 -15.50 12.57
N LYS A 265 -16.54 -15.20 12.65
CA LYS A 265 -16.01 -13.88 13.00
C LYS A 265 -15.43 -13.19 11.78
N LEU A 266 -15.80 -11.94 11.56
CA LEU A 266 -15.18 -11.04 10.59
C LEU A 266 -14.14 -10.18 11.29
N ILE A 267 -12.90 -10.29 10.85
CA ILE A 267 -11.76 -9.62 11.47
C ILE A 267 -11.12 -8.67 10.46
N PHE A 268 -11.00 -7.40 10.81
CA PHE A 268 -10.41 -6.36 9.95
C PHE A 268 -9.87 -5.19 10.76
N GLY A 269 -8.88 -4.51 10.22
CA GLY A 269 -8.35 -3.28 10.80
C GLY A 269 -9.02 -2.04 10.22
N ALA A 270 -9.08 -0.97 11.01
CA ALA A 270 -9.52 0.35 10.57
C ALA A 270 -8.48 1.43 10.90
N TRP A 271 -8.48 2.55 10.16
CA TRP A 271 -7.61 3.71 10.40
C TRP A 271 -8.09 4.56 11.61
N ASP A 272 -8.46 3.86 12.68
CA ASP A 272 -8.83 4.42 13.98
C ASP A 272 -8.06 3.75 15.13
N ARG A 273 -6.98 3.03 14.80
CA ARG A 273 -6.08 2.31 15.71
C ARG A 273 -6.58 0.94 16.16
N TYR A 274 -7.74 0.48 15.69
CA TYR A 274 -8.32 -0.77 16.16
C TYR A 274 -8.35 -1.86 15.08
N LEU A 275 -8.17 -3.09 15.54
CA LEU A 275 -8.60 -4.32 14.88
C LEU A 275 -9.95 -4.70 15.48
N TYR A 276 -10.90 -5.03 14.64
CA TYR A 276 -12.26 -5.39 15.02
C TYR A 276 -12.55 -6.84 14.74
N ALA A 277 -13.33 -7.46 15.58
CA ALA A 277 -14.02 -8.73 15.27
C ALA A 277 -15.53 -8.54 15.43
N LEU A 278 -16.25 -8.78 14.34
CA LEU A 278 -17.71 -8.73 14.32
C LEU A 278 -18.26 -10.16 14.12
N ASN A 279 -19.46 -10.40 14.65
CA ASN A 279 -20.23 -11.57 14.28
C ASN A 279 -20.66 -11.46 12.81
N SER A 280 -20.30 -12.42 11.97
CA SER A 280 -20.56 -12.34 10.53
C SER A 280 -22.03 -12.43 10.15
N SER A 281 -22.90 -13.00 11.01
CA SER A 281 -24.33 -13.18 10.71
C SER A 281 -25.16 -11.92 10.96
N ASN A 282 -24.78 -11.08 11.92
CA ASN A 282 -25.59 -9.95 12.35
C ASN A 282 -24.82 -8.63 12.57
N GLY A 283 -23.49 -8.63 12.38
CA GLY A 283 -22.66 -7.44 12.49
C GLY A 283 -22.39 -6.95 13.93
N THR A 284 -22.78 -7.69 14.97
CA THR A 284 -22.52 -7.29 16.36
C THR A 284 -21.03 -7.34 16.67
N LEU A 285 -20.55 -6.36 17.43
CA LEU A 285 -19.16 -6.31 17.90
C LEU A 285 -18.92 -7.44 18.90
N LEU A 286 -17.92 -8.29 18.64
CA LEU A 286 -17.46 -9.31 19.57
C LEU A 286 -16.33 -8.78 20.46
N TRP A 287 -15.32 -8.18 19.81
CA TRP A 287 -14.21 -7.49 20.47
C TRP A 287 -13.54 -6.49 19.54
N LYS A 288 -12.78 -5.60 20.11
CA LYS A 288 -11.81 -4.76 19.41
C LYS A 288 -10.48 -4.75 20.13
N TRP A 289 -9.40 -4.76 19.38
CA TRP A 289 -8.03 -4.76 19.88
C TRP A 289 -7.28 -3.51 19.42
N ASN A 290 -6.39 -3.02 20.26
CA ASN A 290 -5.51 -1.90 19.96
C ASN A 290 -4.07 -2.26 20.34
N ASN A 291 -3.10 -1.82 19.55
CA ASN A 291 -1.68 -2.10 19.77
C ASN A 291 -1.04 -1.24 20.89
N GLY A 292 -1.81 -0.48 21.63
CA GLY A 292 -1.35 0.42 22.70
C GLY A 292 -0.88 1.78 22.20
N SER A 293 -0.83 2.01 20.88
CA SER A 293 -0.41 3.30 20.31
C SER A 293 -1.54 4.32 20.29
N THR A 294 -1.20 5.57 20.59
CA THR A 294 -2.08 6.73 20.36
C THR A 294 -1.92 7.32 18.95
N ILE A 295 -0.96 6.84 18.18
CA ILE A 295 -0.64 7.32 16.84
C ILE A 295 -1.53 6.62 15.82
N ILE A 296 -2.37 7.38 15.13
CA ILE A 296 -3.33 6.85 14.14
C ILE A 296 -2.63 6.13 12.97
N ASN A 297 -1.43 6.58 12.59
CA ASN A 297 -0.65 5.95 11.52
C ASN A 297 -0.13 4.54 11.88
N TYR A 298 -0.26 4.12 13.14
CA TYR A 298 0.07 2.76 13.58
C TYR A 298 -1.15 1.84 13.64
N SER A 299 -2.23 2.24 12.96
CA SER A 299 -3.43 1.40 12.81
C SER A 299 -3.15 0.12 12.03
N PRO A 300 -3.73 -1.02 12.40
CA PRO A 300 -3.61 -2.29 11.66
C PRO A 300 -4.49 -2.35 10.40
N ALA A 301 -4.77 -1.19 9.79
CA ALA A 301 -5.77 -1.03 8.74
C ALA A 301 -5.36 -1.59 7.37
N ALA A 302 -4.07 -1.57 7.05
CA ALA A 302 -3.57 -2.05 5.75
C ALA A 302 -3.35 -3.56 5.71
N CYS A 303 -3.15 -4.21 6.86
CA CYS A 303 -2.89 -5.63 6.95
C CYS A 303 -4.18 -6.45 6.75
N ILE A 304 -4.10 -7.51 5.94
CA ILE A 304 -5.08 -8.58 5.95
C ILE A 304 -4.68 -9.54 7.07
N PRO A 305 -5.48 -9.70 8.14
CA PRO A 305 -5.14 -10.62 9.22
C PRO A 305 -5.12 -12.07 8.74
N VAL A 306 -4.31 -12.91 9.38
CA VAL A 306 -4.34 -14.37 9.18
C VAL A 306 -4.59 -15.08 10.51
N THR A 307 -5.05 -16.33 10.48
CA THR A 307 -5.38 -17.06 11.70
C THR A 307 -4.97 -18.52 11.61
N ALA A 308 -4.50 -19.06 12.73
CA ALA A 308 -4.30 -20.48 12.99
C ALA A 308 -4.48 -20.74 14.48
N ASP A 309 -4.99 -21.92 14.86
CA ASP A 309 -5.08 -22.42 16.24
C ASP A 309 -5.72 -21.40 17.22
N ASP A 310 -6.84 -20.79 16.80
CA ASP A 310 -7.55 -19.76 17.55
C ASP A 310 -6.70 -18.52 17.92
N VAL A 311 -5.68 -18.23 17.13
CA VAL A 311 -4.88 -17.02 17.22
C VAL A 311 -4.99 -16.23 15.93
N VAL A 312 -5.24 -14.94 16.05
CA VAL A 312 -5.21 -13.96 14.95
C VAL A 312 -3.85 -13.29 14.92
N TYR A 313 -3.22 -13.27 13.76
CA TYR A 313 -1.96 -12.59 13.55
C TYR A 313 -2.17 -11.37 12.68
N VAL A 314 -1.58 -10.26 13.09
CA VAL A 314 -1.67 -8.97 12.37
C VAL A 314 -0.37 -8.20 12.51
N VAL A 315 -0.05 -7.40 11.50
CA VAL A 315 1.04 -6.42 11.53
C VAL A 315 0.49 -5.01 11.32
N ALA A 316 1.22 -4.04 11.80
CA ALA A 316 0.89 -2.63 11.65
C ALA A 316 2.17 -1.80 11.40
N PRO A 317 2.06 -0.52 10.99
CA PRO A 317 3.22 0.35 10.81
C PRO A 317 4.07 0.59 12.06
N ASP A 318 3.64 0.15 13.23
CA ASP A 318 4.45 0.08 14.46
C ASP A 318 5.56 -0.99 14.38
N ARG A 319 5.55 -1.81 13.32
CA ARG A 319 6.56 -2.84 13.01
C ARG A 319 6.57 -4.04 13.95
N TYR A 320 5.45 -4.29 14.61
CA TYR A 320 5.24 -5.49 15.41
C TYR A 320 4.37 -6.49 14.66
N ILE A 321 4.73 -7.77 14.73
CA ILE A 321 3.76 -8.83 14.56
C ILE A 321 3.07 -9.06 15.91
N SER A 322 1.75 -9.12 15.87
CA SER A 322 0.91 -9.28 17.06
C SER A 322 0.07 -10.53 16.92
N ALA A 323 0.09 -11.38 17.94
CA ALA A 323 -0.79 -12.54 18.09
C ALA A 323 -1.88 -12.19 19.10
N ILE A 324 -3.13 -12.41 18.71
CA ILE A 324 -4.32 -11.98 19.42
C ILE A 324 -5.22 -13.21 19.57
N ASP A 325 -5.73 -13.43 20.75
CA ASP A 325 -6.68 -14.53 21.01
C ASP A 325 -7.99 -14.29 20.23
N LEU A 326 -8.37 -15.26 19.41
CA LEU A 326 -9.52 -15.16 18.50
C LEU A 326 -10.86 -14.99 19.24
N VAL A 327 -10.96 -15.52 20.46
CA VAL A 327 -12.21 -15.51 21.23
C VAL A 327 -12.35 -14.23 22.03
N THR A 328 -11.28 -13.83 22.73
CA THR A 328 -11.32 -12.72 23.70
C THR A 328 -10.82 -11.38 23.12
N GLY A 329 -10.07 -11.40 22.02
CA GLY A 329 -9.42 -10.21 21.49
C GLY A 329 -8.23 -9.73 22.32
N GLN A 330 -7.75 -10.51 23.27
CA GLN A 330 -6.58 -10.13 24.09
C GLN A 330 -5.28 -10.46 23.39
N THR A 331 -4.26 -9.64 23.65
CA THR A 331 -2.90 -9.90 23.15
C THR A 331 -2.36 -11.18 23.79
N VAL A 332 -1.98 -12.14 22.96
CA VAL A 332 -1.23 -13.33 23.38
C VAL A 332 0.25 -13.01 23.47
N TRP A 333 0.81 -12.44 22.39
CA TRP A 333 2.17 -11.92 22.37
C TRP A 333 2.35 -10.89 21.24
N ARG A 334 3.45 -10.12 21.35
CA ARG A 334 3.91 -9.20 20.30
C ARG A 334 5.42 -9.31 20.13
N ASN A 335 5.89 -9.20 18.88
CA ASN A 335 7.30 -9.26 18.55
C ASN A 335 7.67 -8.28 17.44
N ASN A 336 8.85 -7.67 17.52
CA ASN A 336 9.43 -6.75 16.54
C ASN A 336 10.87 -7.09 16.15
N ASP A 337 11.28 -8.34 16.31
CA ASP A 337 12.62 -8.84 15.92
C ASP A 337 12.85 -8.75 14.40
N ALA A 338 11.78 -8.68 13.63
CA ALA A 338 11.79 -8.38 12.21
C ALA A 338 10.76 -7.27 11.92
N THR A 339 11.17 -6.25 11.16
CA THR A 339 10.37 -5.06 10.90
C THR A 339 9.30 -5.29 9.82
N VAL A 340 8.41 -6.26 10.03
CA VAL A 340 7.24 -6.52 9.19
C VAL A 340 6.19 -5.44 9.43
N ARG A 341 5.60 -4.89 8.38
CA ARG A 341 4.83 -3.66 8.51
C ARG A 341 3.41 -3.70 7.94
N GLU A 342 3.21 -4.27 6.75
CA GLU A 342 1.98 -4.02 5.99
C GLU A 342 1.23 -5.28 5.59
N SER A 343 1.94 -6.38 5.35
CA SER A 343 1.31 -7.61 4.89
C SER A 343 2.00 -8.85 5.43
N ILE A 344 1.19 -9.85 5.67
CA ILE A 344 1.62 -11.19 6.04
C ILE A 344 0.81 -12.21 5.25
N GLY A 345 1.39 -13.39 5.07
CA GLY A 345 0.69 -14.57 4.54
C GLY A 345 0.82 -15.72 5.51
N ILE A 346 0.03 -16.76 5.30
CA ILE A 346 0.08 -17.99 6.08
C ILE A 346 0.25 -19.18 5.14
N SER A 347 1.00 -20.22 5.57
CA SER A 347 1.13 -21.46 4.84
C SER A 347 -0.20 -22.19 4.74
N ASN A 348 -0.37 -23.03 3.70
CA ASN A 348 -1.60 -23.77 3.49
C ASN A 348 -1.95 -24.75 4.63
N ASP A 349 -0.93 -25.23 5.34
CA ASP A 349 -1.10 -26.10 6.52
C ASP A 349 -1.29 -25.33 7.83
N GLY A 350 -1.31 -23.99 7.77
CA GLY A 350 -1.50 -23.11 8.92
C GLY A 350 -0.33 -23.03 9.88
N LYS A 351 0.84 -23.63 9.59
CA LYS A 351 1.95 -23.73 10.54
C LYS A 351 2.92 -22.56 10.54
N TYR A 352 2.96 -21.79 9.45
CA TYR A 352 3.97 -20.72 9.25
C TYR A 352 3.32 -19.44 8.75
N ILE A 353 3.79 -18.32 9.29
CA ILE A 353 3.45 -16.97 8.84
C ILE A 353 4.66 -16.42 8.11
N TYR A 354 4.43 -15.85 6.94
CA TYR A 354 5.43 -15.18 6.12
C TYR A 354 5.20 -13.68 6.13
N GLY A 355 6.25 -12.91 6.34
CA GLY A 355 6.19 -11.46 6.28
C GLY A 355 7.34 -10.90 5.45
N LYS A 356 7.09 -9.90 4.63
CA LYS A 356 8.14 -9.10 3.99
C LYS A 356 8.53 -7.96 4.91
N THR A 357 9.82 -7.79 5.17
CA THR A 357 10.36 -6.66 5.91
C THR A 357 10.58 -5.46 4.99
N MET A 358 10.82 -4.29 5.60
CA MET A 358 11.22 -3.09 4.85
C MET A 358 12.64 -3.16 4.28
N GLN A 359 13.43 -4.15 4.67
CA GLN A 359 14.78 -4.42 4.18
C GLN A 359 14.80 -5.53 3.12
N ASP A 360 13.66 -5.75 2.44
CA ASP A 360 13.48 -6.73 1.37
C ASP A 360 13.77 -8.19 1.76
N THR A 361 13.68 -8.48 3.05
CA THR A 361 13.86 -9.81 3.62
C THR A 361 12.51 -10.48 3.84
N ILE A 362 12.39 -11.75 3.50
CA ILE A 362 11.26 -12.59 3.91
C ILE A 362 11.60 -13.20 5.27
N VAL A 363 10.68 -13.04 6.21
CA VAL A 363 10.78 -13.63 7.54
C VAL A 363 9.69 -14.66 7.75
N ILE A 364 10.01 -15.70 8.51
CA ILE A 364 9.11 -16.82 8.78
C ILE A 364 8.93 -16.95 10.29
N TYR A 365 7.67 -16.98 10.73
CA TYR A 365 7.31 -17.29 12.12
C TYR A 365 6.50 -18.58 12.16
N LYS A 366 6.69 -19.37 13.20
CA LYS A 366 5.78 -20.49 13.49
C LYS A 366 4.49 -19.95 14.09
N THR A 367 3.34 -20.52 13.70
CA THR A 367 2.07 -20.23 14.36
C THR A 367 2.10 -20.86 15.76
N SER A 368 1.81 -20.10 16.79
CA SER A 368 1.81 -20.59 18.18
C SER A 368 1.18 -19.56 19.12
N ARG A 369 0.60 -20.05 20.21
CA ARG A 369 0.22 -19.21 21.36
C ARG A 369 1.44 -18.77 22.20
N GLU A 370 2.55 -19.45 22.09
CA GLU A 370 3.82 -19.03 22.69
C GLU A 370 4.48 -17.99 21.82
N LYS A 371 5.15 -17.00 22.44
CA LYS A 371 5.88 -15.95 21.72
C LYS A 371 6.94 -16.57 20.81
N GLN A 372 6.86 -16.22 19.54
CA GLN A 372 7.79 -16.72 18.54
C GLN A 372 8.82 -15.64 18.15
N ALA A 373 10.05 -16.07 17.92
CA ALA A 373 11.06 -15.32 17.18
C ALA A 373 11.01 -15.71 15.69
N ALA A 374 11.58 -14.88 14.82
CA ALA A 374 11.71 -15.21 13.41
C ALA A 374 12.59 -16.45 13.25
N LEU A 375 12.04 -17.52 12.63
CA LEU A 375 12.75 -18.79 12.41
C LEU A 375 13.83 -18.68 11.34
N ALA A 376 13.55 -17.89 10.30
CA ALA A 376 14.44 -17.66 9.18
C ALA A 376 14.25 -16.24 8.61
N LYS A 377 15.35 -15.72 8.06
CA LYS A 377 15.39 -14.47 7.29
C LYS A 377 16.06 -14.81 5.96
N ILE A 378 15.33 -14.69 4.86
CA ILE A 378 15.74 -15.04 3.50
C ILE A 378 15.78 -13.79 2.64
#